data_a2a9ce02cf76a9fede6d79c435eea755
#
_entry.id   a2a9ce02cf76a9fede6d79c435eea755
#
_cell.length_a   1.000
_cell.length_b   1.000
_cell.length_c   1.000
_cell.angle_alpha   90.00
_cell.angle_beta   90.00
_cell.angle_gamma   90.00
#
_symmetry.space_group_name_H-M   'P 1'
#
loop_
_entity.id
_entity.type
_entity.pdbx_description
1 polymer ?
#
loop_
_entity_poly.entity_id
_entity_poly.type
_entity_poly.pdbx_seq_one_letter_code
_entity_poly.pdbx_strand_id
1 'polypeptide(L)' 'HLGTKIMMAAENAIRRDGFKTCSLSAQVQAKPFYESLGYRAEGDEYLDEGCPHVMMRKVL' A
#
# COMPACT_ATOMS: atom_id res chain seq x y z
N HIS A 1 -16.15 -0.80 2.82
CA HIS A 1 -15.44 -0.56 4.07
C HIS A 1 -14.73 0.78 4.05
N LEU A 2 -14.63 1.41 5.21
CA LEU A 2 -14.07 2.76 5.33
C LEU A 2 -12.61 2.81 4.86
N GLY A 3 -11.80 1.82 5.24
CA GLY A 3 -10.39 1.77 4.83
C GLY A 3 -10.21 1.70 3.34
N THR A 4 -11.05 0.92 2.64
CA THR A 4 -11.01 0.82 1.19
C THR A 4 -11.36 2.16 0.54
N LYS A 5 -12.37 2.86 1.06
CA LYS A 5 -12.75 4.17 0.54
C LYS A 5 -11.64 5.21 0.70
N ILE A 6 -10.95 5.19 1.83
CA ILE A 6 -9.82 6.08 2.09
C ILE A 6 -8.69 5.80 1.10
N MET A 7 -8.36 4.54 0.87
CA MET A 7 -7.32 4.17 -0.08
C MET A 7 -7.68 4.56 -1.51
N MET A 8 -8.93 4.35 -1.91
CA MET A 8 -9.37 4.75 -3.26
C MET A 8 -9.30 6.26 -3.46
N ALA A 9 -9.69 7.04 -2.45
CA ALA A 9 -9.59 8.49 -2.51
C ALA A 9 -8.13 8.95 -2.62
N ALA A 10 -7.23 8.34 -1.84
CA ALA A 10 -5.81 8.65 -1.89
C ALA A 10 -5.22 8.30 -3.26
N GLU A 11 -5.55 7.14 -3.82
CA GLU A 11 -5.06 6.74 -5.14
C GLU A 11 -5.57 7.67 -6.23
N ASN A 12 -6.83 8.10 -6.16
CA ASN A 12 -7.38 9.04 -7.13
C ASN A 12 -6.66 10.39 -7.09
N ALA A 13 -6.31 10.88 -5.90
CA ALA A 13 -5.55 12.12 -5.75
C ALA A 13 -4.15 11.98 -6.34
N ILE A 14 -3.46 10.87 -6.07
CA ILE A 14 -2.12 10.59 -6.61
C ILE A 14 -2.18 10.51 -8.13
N ARG A 15 -3.16 9.81 -8.68
CA ARG A 15 -3.33 9.69 -10.14
C ARG A 15 -3.61 11.04 -10.78
N ARG A 16 -4.41 11.86 -10.13
CA ARG A 16 -4.75 13.21 -10.61
C ARG A 16 -3.52 14.11 -10.68
N ASP A 17 -2.57 13.92 -9.76
CA ASP A 17 -1.31 14.67 -9.76
C ASP A 17 -0.30 14.14 -10.78
N GLY A 18 -0.67 13.14 -11.57
CA GLY A 18 0.18 12.63 -12.65
C GLY A 18 1.07 11.46 -12.27
N PHE A 19 1.00 10.96 -11.05
CA PHE A 19 1.78 9.79 -10.64
C PHE A 19 1.14 8.51 -11.16
N LYS A 20 1.98 7.56 -11.54
CA LYS A 20 1.54 6.29 -12.12
C LYS A 20 1.66 5.11 -11.16
N THR A 21 2.26 5.33 -10.01
CA THR A 21 2.45 4.27 -9.01
C THR A 21 2.22 4.83 -7.62
N CYS A 22 1.80 3.95 -6.72
CA CYS A 22 1.62 4.26 -5.31
C CYS A 22 2.39 3.23 -4.50
N SER A 23 3.25 3.70 -3.58
CA SER A 23 4.02 2.83 -2.69
C SER A 23 3.68 3.14 -1.25
N LEU A 24 3.68 2.12 -0.41
CA LEU A 24 3.42 2.28 1.02
C LEU A 24 4.17 1.23 1.82
N SER A 25 4.34 1.50 3.11
CA SER A 25 4.88 0.55 4.06
C SER A 25 3.72 -0.06 4.83
N ALA A 26 3.54 -1.36 4.71
CA ALA A 26 2.43 -2.07 5.33
C ALA A 26 2.93 -3.00 6.42
N GLN A 27 2.20 -3.07 7.55
CA GLN A 27 2.44 -4.13 8.51
C GLN A 27 2.17 -5.48 7.84
N VAL A 28 3.00 -6.48 8.14
CA VAL A 28 2.90 -7.79 7.50
C VAL A 28 1.50 -8.39 7.65
N GLN A 29 0.87 -8.20 8.81
CA GLN A 29 -0.48 -8.71 9.03
C GLN A 29 -1.54 -8.01 8.18
N ALA A 30 -1.27 -6.80 7.67
CA ALA A 30 -2.18 -6.07 6.80
C ALA A 30 -1.91 -6.34 5.31
N LYS A 31 -0.88 -7.11 5.00
CA LYS A 31 -0.50 -7.42 3.62
C LYS A 31 -1.67 -7.97 2.78
N PRO A 32 -2.47 -8.95 3.28
CA PRO A 32 -3.59 -9.46 2.48
C PRO A 32 -4.60 -8.38 2.11
N PHE A 33 -4.84 -7.42 3.00
CA PHE A 33 -5.74 -6.31 2.71
C PHE A 33 -5.24 -5.49 1.53
N TYR A 34 -3.96 -5.12 1.54
CA TYR A 34 -3.40 -4.33 0.44
C TYR A 34 -3.30 -5.15 -0.85
N GLU A 35 -3.01 -6.44 -0.75
CA GLU A 35 -3.02 -7.32 -1.93
C GLU A 35 -4.40 -7.36 -2.59
N SER A 36 -5.46 -7.34 -1.79
CA SER A 36 -6.83 -7.30 -2.34
C SER A 36 -7.12 -6.02 -3.10
N LEU A 37 -6.36 -4.96 -2.85
CA LEU A 37 -6.49 -3.68 -3.55
C LEU A 37 -5.54 -3.57 -4.75
N GLY A 38 -4.77 -4.62 -5.04
CA GLY A 38 -3.86 -4.65 -6.18
C GLY A 38 -2.41 -4.31 -5.87
N TYR A 39 -2.06 -4.15 -4.59
CA TYR A 39 -0.67 -3.91 -4.19
C TYR A 39 0.12 -5.21 -4.19
N ARG A 40 1.42 -5.10 -4.44
CA ARG A 40 2.35 -6.22 -4.40
C ARG A 40 3.51 -5.88 -3.50
N ALA A 41 3.94 -6.85 -2.69
CA ALA A 41 5.11 -6.68 -1.83
C ALA A 41 6.38 -6.60 -2.67
N GLU A 42 7.27 -5.69 -2.31
CA GLU A 42 8.59 -5.52 -2.92
C GLU A 42 9.67 -5.67 -1.86
N GLY A 43 10.65 -6.51 -2.13
CA GLY A 43 11.77 -6.73 -1.23
C GLY A 43 11.40 -7.56 0.00
N ASP A 44 12.28 -7.54 0.97
CA ASP A 44 12.14 -8.34 2.18
C ASP A 44 11.41 -7.57 3.26
N GLU A 45 10.87 -8.32 4.22
CA GLU A 45 10.29 -7.73 5.42
C GLU A 45 11.38 -7.04 6.23
N TYR A 46 11.01 -5.97 6.92
CA TYR A 46 11.90 -5.23 7.78
C TYR A 46 11.16 -4.81 9.04
N LEU A 47 11.93 -4.48 10.08
CA LEU A 47 11.34 -4.02 11.34
C LEU A 47 11.23 -2.51 11.33
N ASP A 48 10.04 -2.01 11.69
CA ASP A 48 9.78 -0.60 11.90
C ASP A 48 9.15 -0.48 13.29
N GLU A 49 9.87 0.19 14.19
CA GLU A 49 9.48 0.29 15.59
C GLU A 49 9.20 -1.08 16.24
N GLY A 50 10.02 -2.08 15.86
CA GLY A 50 9.87 -3.44 16.37
C GLY A 50 8.76 -4.26 15.75
N CYS A 51 8.01 -3.71 14.80
CA CYS A 51 6.93 -4.41 14.11
C CYS A 51 7.35 -4.78 12.69
N PRO A 52 7.10 -6.03 12.24
CA PRO A 52 7.42 -6.41 10.87
C PRO A 52 6.59 -5.65 9.85
N HIS A 53 7.27 -5.06 8.88
CA HIS A 53 6.66 -4.31 7.77
C HIS A 53 7.22 -4.81 6.45
N VAL A 54 6.52 -4.48 5.37
CA VAL A 54 6.98 -4.75 4.00
C VAL A 54 6.55 -3.59 3.11
N MET A 55 7.42 -3.22 2.19
CA MET A 55 7.05 -2.21 1.19
C MET A 55 6.11 -2.84 0.18
N MET A 56 5.04 -2.13 -0.16
CA MET A 56 4.08 -2.57 -1.15
C MET A 56 3.87 -1.49 -2.19
N ARG A 57 3.60 -1.91 -3.42
CA ARG A 57 3.49 -1.02 -4.56
C ARG A 57 2.35 -1.44 -5.46
N LYS A 58 1.69 -0.44 -6.03
CA LYS A 58 0.62 -0.64 -7.00
C LYS A 58 0.82 0.28 -8.19
N VAL A 59 0.64 -0.25 -9.39
CA VAL A 59 0.58 0.55 -10.61
C VAL A 59 -0.84 1.08 -10.77
N LEU A 60 -0.96 2.38 -10.84
CA LEU A 60 -2.26 3.06 -10.92
C LEU A 60 -2.80 3.16 -12.34
#